data_aec06c04c8ef695b208982b4cdb21083
#
_entry.id   aec06c04c8ef695b208982b4cdb21083
#
_cell.length_a   1.000
_cell.length_b   1.000
_cell.length_c   1.000
_cell.angle_alpha   90.00
_cell.angle_beta   90.00
_cell.angle_gamma   90.00
#
_symmetry.space_group_name_H-M   'P 1'
#
loop_
_entity.id
_entity.type
_entity.pdbx_description
1 polymer ?
#
loop_
_entity_poly.entity_id
_entity_poly.type
_entity_poly.pdbx_seq_one_letter_code
_entity_poly.pdbx_strand_id
1 'polypeptide(L)'
;MKWYSKYLPVYEKPFAEVPAETVAEVRAKLAERQSDRPLATVSVIACNEEKRLTACLWSLAEQRCRYPMEIIATDNLSKDRTAEIFETLGLPWQRETTPGCGHARLCGLNRAREKYHINIDADTIYPPRYVETMVDALERRGVVAASSLWSYIPDAAHFAAGLWFYELARDTHLWLQSFQRPELSVRGLVFAYDTELARKVGIRTDIIRGEDGSLALGLKPYGRIAFVRSRRARAVTGYGTVSKDGTLLDSFRVRAVKALKGLGGMFFK
;
A
#
# COMPACT_ATOMS: atom_id res chain seq x y z
N MET A 1 -14.16 -19.00 -4.02
CA MET A 1 -14.50 -17.59 -3.81
C MET A 1 -13.21 -16.82 -3.61
N LYS A 2 -13.05 -15.62 -4.18
CA LYS A 2 -11.87 -14.79 -3.98
C LYS A 2 -11.90 -14.26 -2.54
N TRP A 3 -10.77 -14.23 -1.84
CA TRP A 3 -10.66 -13.82 -0.44
C TRP A 3 -11.20 -12.41 -0.16
N TYR A 4 -11.13 -11.52 -1.13
CA TYR A 4 -11.56 -10.13 -1.01
C TYR A 4 -13.04 -9.90 -1.33
N SER A 5 -13.77 -10.94 -1.81
CA SER A 5 -15.18 -10.78 -2.29
C SER A 5 -16.12 -10.21 -1.23
N LYS A 6 -15.85 -10.46 0.04
CA LYS A 6 -16.70 -9.98 1.14
C LYS A 6 -16.62 -8.47 1.38
N TYR A 7 -15.54 -7.81 0.92
CA TYR A 7 -15.37 -6.37 1.07
C TYR A 7 -15.97 -5.60 -0.12
N LEU A 8 -16.21 -6.25 -1.26
CA LEU A 8 -16.74 -5.62 -2.46
C LEU A 8 -18.13 -4.99 -2.29
N PRO A 9 -19.05 -5.50 -1.44
CA PRO A 9 -20.32 -4.83 -1.21
C PRO A 9 -20.23 -3.41 -0.66
N VAL A 10 -19.11 -3.02 -0.03
CA VAL A 10 -18.88 -1.67 0.48
C VAL A 10 -17.74 -0.95 -0.28
N TYR A 11 -17.09 -1.60 -1.22
CA TYR A 11 -16.10 -1.00 -2.10
C TYR A 11 -16.79 -0.21 -3.22
N GLU A 12 -16.34 0.99 -3.54
CA GLU A 12 -16.96 1.94 -4.48
C GLU A 12 -18.37 2.39 -4.06
N LYS A 13 -18.71 2.32 -2.76
CA LYS A 13 -19.97 2.85 -2.23
C LYS A 13 -19.74 4.08 -1.36
N PRO A 14 -20.63 5.10 -1.43
CA PRO A 14 -20.65 6.21 -0.48
C PRO A 14 -20.75 5.70 0.96
N PHE A 15 -20.10 6.36 1.90
CA PHE A 15 -20.12 5.95 3.31
C PHE A 15 -21.52 5.87 3.89
N ALA A 16 -22.42 6.75 3.47
CA ALA A 16 -23.82 6.75 3.91
C ALA A 16 -24.60 5.45 3.54
N GLU A 17 -24.11 4.70 2.53
CA GLU A 17 -24.74 3.44 2.09
C GLU A 17 -24.12 2.20 2.75
N VAL A 18 -23.10 2.36 3.57
CA VAL A 18 -22.49 1.26 4.30
C VAL A 18 -23.41 0.84 5.45
N PRO A 19 -23.78 -0.45 5.58
CA PRO A 19 -24.64 -0.90 6.67
C PRO A 19 -24.06 -0.56 8.04
N ALA A 20 -24.91 -0.05 8.95
CA ALA A 20 -24.48 0.36 10.30
C ALA A 20 -23.86 -0.80 11.10
N GLU A 21 -24.35 -2.02 10.90
CA GLU A 21 -23.78 -3.23 11.48
C GLU A 21 -22.35 -3.49 11.01
N THR A 22 -22.07 -3.27 9.72
CA THR A 22 -20.70 -3.37 9.16
C THR A 22 -19.79 -2.33 9.78
N VAL A 23 -20.25 -1.08 9.92
CA VAL A 23 -19.49 -0.01 10.57
C VAL A 23 -19.17 -0.38 12.02
N ALA A 24 -20.14 -0.88 12.78
CA ALA A 24 -19.94 -1.29 14.16
C ALA A 24 -18.97 -2.49 14.27
N GLU A 25 -19.08 -3.48 13.40
CA GLU A 25 -18.16 -4.62 13.33
C GLU A 25 -16.71 -4.16 13.04
N VAL A 26 -16.53 -3.32 12.02
CA VAL A 26 -15.20 -2.82 11.63
C VAL A 26 -14.58 -2.02 12.77
N ARG A 27 -15.35 -1.12 13.39
CA ARG A 27 -14.90 -0.34 14.54
C ARG A 27 -14.40 -1.21 15.70
N ALA A 28 -15.21 -2.22 16.09
CA ALA A 28 -14.84 -3.13 17.17
C ALA A 28 -13.54 -3.88 16.86
N LYS A 29 -13.43 -4.44 15.66
CA LYS A 29 -12.22 -5.18 15.23
C LYS A 29 -11.00 -4.29 15.08
N LEU A 30 -11.14 -3.03 14.63
CA LEU A 30 -10.03 -2.08 14.57
C LEU A 30 -9.49 -1.78 15.97
N ALA A 31 -10.38 -1.63 16.96
CA ALA A 31 -9.97 -1.43 18.36
C ALA A 31 -9.15 -2.61 18.90
N GLU A 32 -9.52 -3.85 18.54
CA GLU A 32 -8.75 -5.05 18.90
C GLU A 32 -7.36 -5.12 18.26
N ARG A 33 -7.11 -4.39 17.18
CA ARG A 33 -5.80 -4.36 16.49
C ARG A 33 -4.85 -3.32 17.08
N GLN A 34 -5.34 -2.42 17.95
CA GLN A 34 -4.49 -1.43 18.59
C GLN A 34 -3.73 -2.05 19.75
N SER A 35 -2.41 -1.98 19.70
CA SER A 35 -1.53 -2.42 20.79
C SER A 35 -0.88 -1.22 21.45
N ASP A 36 -0.76 -1.24 22.78
CA ASP A 36 -0.03 -0.22 23.53
C ASP A 36 1.50 -0.31 23.32
N ARG A 37 1.98 -1.47 22.88
CA ARG A 37 3.40 -1.74 22.56
C ARG A 37 3.50 -2.45 21.22
N PRO A 38 3.18 -1.77 20.12
CA PRO A 38 3.25 -2.38 18.80
C PRO A 38 4.70 -2.64 18.38
N LEU A 39 4.89 -3.63 17.50
CA LEU A 39 6.14 -3.85 16.77
C LEU A 39 6.08 -3.17 15.39
N ALA A 40 4.88 -3.03 14.86
CA ALA A 40 4.65 -2.45 13.54
C ALA A 40 3.54 -1.41 13.57
N THR A 41 3.79 -0.28 12.90
CA THR A 41 2.80 0.75 12.61
C THR A 41 2.28 0.56 11.19
N VAL A 42 0.98 0.30 11.05
CA VAL A 42 0.24 0.25 9.78
C VAL A 42 -0.32 1.64 9.50
N SER A 43 0.27 2.34 8.54
CA SER A 43 -0.02 3.75 8.27
C SER A 43 -0.84 3.92 6.99
N VAL A 44 -2.10 4.29 7.16
CA VAL A 44 -3.06 4.53 6.07
C VAL A 44 -2.97 5.97 5.63
N ILE A 45 -2.76 6.23 4.35
CA ILE A 45 -2.90 7.57 3.77
C ILE A 45 -4.16 7.63 2.91
N ALA A 46 -4.91 8.74 2.99
CA ALA A 46 -6.13 8.95 2.22
C ALA A 46 -6.27 10.40 1.74
N CYS A 47 -6.85 10.56 0.56
CA CYS A 47 -7.26 11.85 0.00
C CYS A 47 -8.47 11.64 -0.91
N ASN A 48 -9.67 12.02 -0.45
CA ASN A 48 -10.94 11.81 -1.15
C ASN A 48 -11.20 10.31 -1.47
N GLU A 49 -11.14 9.47 -0.46
CA GLU A 49 -11.31 8.01 -0.57
C GLU A 49 -12.57 7.49 0.16
N GLU A 50 -13.58 8.34 0.35
CA GLU A 50 -14.84 8.00 1.03
C GLU A 50 -15.40 6.65 0.58
N LYS A 51 -15.37 6.36 -0.73
CA LYS A 51 -16.00 5.18 -1.32
C LYS A 51 -15.23 3.88 -1.14
N ARG A 52 -13.94 3.95 -0.83
CA ARG A 52 -13.04 2.77 -0.77
C ARG A 52 -12.49 2.52 0.61
N LEU A 53 -12.35 3.58 1.40
CA LEU A 53 -11.69 3.56 2.70
C LEU A 53 -12.32 2.53 3.67
N THR A 54 -13.64 2.41 3.71
CA THR A 54 -14.31 1.44 4.59
C THR A 54 -13.91 -0.01 4.26
N ALA A 55 -13.82 -0.36 2.98
CA ALA A 55 -13.38 -1.70 2.56
C ALA A 55 -11.89 -1.95 2.91
N CYS A 56 -11.03 -0.94 2.72
CA CYS A 56 -9.65 -0.98 3.14
C CYS A 56 -9.54 -1.24 4.65
N LEU A 57 -10.17 -0.41 5.47
CA LEU A 57 -10.12 -0.51 6.93
C LEU A 57 -10.75 -1.81 7.44
N TRP A 58 -11.82 -2.30 6.83
CA TRP A 58 -12.38 -3.61 7.15
C TRP A 58 -11.36 -4.73 6.92
N SER A 59 -10.64 -4.68 5.80
CA SER A 59 -9.60 -5.67 5.51
C SER A 59 -8.42 -5.62 6.50
N LEU A 60 -8.09 -4.43 7.00
CA LEU A 60 -7.07 -4.24 8.04
C LEU A 60 -7.58 -4.68 9.43
N ALA A 61 -8.84 -4.45 9.75
CA ALA A 61 -9.49 -4.92 10.97
C ALA A 61 -9.42 -6.44 11.12
N GLU A 62 -9.42 -7.17 10.00
CA GLU A 62 -9.38 -8.63 9.96
C GLU A 62 -7.98 -9.22 9.80
N GLN A 63 -6.94 -8.43 10.01
CA GLN A 63 -5.58 -8.96 9.97
C GLN A 63 -5.37 -10.03 11.04
N ARG A 64 -4.75 -11.13 10.61
CA ARG A 64 -4.29 -12.22 11.47
C ARG A 64 -2.78 -12.10 11.57
N CYS A 65 -2.33 -11.43 12.61
CA CYS A 65 -0.92 -11.11 12.81
C CYS A 65 -0.50 -11.53 14.23
N ARG A 66 0.60 -12.29 14.35
CA ARG A 66 1.17 -12.65 15.65
C ARG A 66 1.96 -11.52 16.29
N TYR A 67 2.33 -10.53 15.50
CA TYR A 67 3.05 -9.37 15.99
C TYR A 67 2.05 -8.30 16.48
N PRO A 68 2.32 -7.67 17.63
CA PRO A 68 1.54 -6.55 18.08
C PRO A 68 1.68 -5.40 17.08
N MET A 69 0.57 -4.77 16.74
CA MET A 69 0.54 -3.69 15.74
C MET A 69 -0.38 -2.56 16.19
N GLU A 70 -0.17 -1.38 15.63
CA GLU A 70 -1.11 -0.27 15.65
C GLU A 70 -1.51 0.08 14.22
N ILE A 71 -2.70 0.68 14.06
CA ILE A 71 -3.16 1.22 12.79
C ILE A 71 -3.40 2.70 13.00
N ILE A 72 -2.73 3.53 12.22
CA ILE A 72 -2.90 4.99 12.22
C ILE A 72 -3.30 5.48 10.84
N ALA A 73 -3.87 6.68 10.75
CA ALA A 73 -4.26 7.25 9.48
C ALA A 73 -3.80 8.71 9.32
N THR A 74 -3.62 9.10 8.06
CA THR A 74 -3.36 10.49 7.65
C THR A 74 -4.35 10.89 6.57
N ASP A 75 -5.18 11.89 6.84
CA ASP A 75 -6.01 12.57 5.85
C ASP A 75 -5.22 13.69 5.17
N ASN A 76 -5.05 13.61 3.86
CA ASN A 76 -4.35 14.64 3.11
C ASN A 76 -5.33 15.53 2.35
N LEU A 77 -5.96 16.47 3.07
CA LEU A 77 -6.86 17.49 2.52
C LEU A 77 -8.11 16.93 1.81
N SER A 78 -8.71 15.86 2.32
CA SER A 78 -9.98 15.36 1.79
C SER A 78 -11.10 16.41 1.92
N LYS A 79 -11.95 16.46 0.89
CA LYS A 79 -13.14 17.32 0.80
C LYS A 79 -14.44 16.51 0.91
N ASP A 80 -14.35 15.19 0.88
CA ASP A 80 -15.43 14.24 1.06
C ASP A 80 -15.51 13.75 2.52
N ARG A 81 -16.24 12.68 2.78
CA ARG A 81 -16.41 12.13 4.13
C ARG A 81 -15.25 11.24 4.61
N THR A 82 -14.07 11.31 3.97
CA THR A 82 -12.91 10.48 4.34
C THR A 82 -12.52 10.65 5.83
N ALA A 83 -12.40 11.89 6.31
CA ALA A 83 -12.05 12.16 7.71
C ALA A 83 -13.12 11.65 8.69
N GLU A 84 -14.40 11.83 8.35
CA GLU A 84 -15.52 11.31 9.13
C GLU A 84 -15.49 9.80 9.30
N ILE A 85 -15.04 9.06 8.28
CA ILE A 85 -14.88 7.60 8.36
C ILE A 85 -13.84 7.23 9.43
N PHE A 86 -12.71 7.91 9.49
CA PHE A 86 -11.70 7.68 10.53
C PHE A 86 -12.26 7.92 11.92
N GLU A 87 -13.00 9.02 12.11
CA GLU A 87 -13.65 9.35 13.39
C GLU A 87 -14.69 8.30 13.78
N THR A 88 -15.58 7.95 12.86
CA THR A 88 -16.67 6.99 13.10
C THR A 88 -16.13 5.61 13.45
N LEU A 89 -15.06 5.18 12.78
CA LEU A 89 -14.42 3.89 13.05
C LEU A 89 -13.45 3.92 14.25
N GLY A 90 -13.27 5.08 14.88
CA GLY A 90 -12.43 5.23 16.06
C GLY A 90 -10.94 5.04 15.79
N LEU A 91 -10.49 5.29 14.55
CA LEU A 91 -9.10 5.12 14.17
C LEU A 91 -8.30 6.37 14.58
N PRO A 92 -7.12 6.22 15.21
CA PRO A 92 -6.21 7.33 15.46
C PRO A 92 -5.75 7.96 14.14
N TRP A 93 -6.10 9.22 13.88
CA TRP A 93 -5.77 9.90 12.63
C TRP A 93 -5.27 11.33 12.84
N GLN A 94 -4.68 11.90 11.82
CA GLN A 94 -4.27 13.29 11.76
C GLN A 94 -4.46 13.87 10.36
N ARG A 95 -4.56 15.18 10.27
CA ARG A 95 -4.64 15.90 9.00
C ARG A 95 -3.26 16.42 8.59
N GLU A 96 -2.85 16.09 7.38
CA GLU A 96 -1.71 16.72 6.69
C GLU A 96 -2.25 17.83 5.79
N THR A 97 -1.76 19.05 6.01
CA THR A 97 -2.26 20.25 5.32
C THR A 97 -1.47 20.62 4.06
N THR A 98 -0.35 19.96 3.83
CA THR A 98 0.42 20.12 2.60
C THR A 98 0.02 19.02 1.59
N PRO A 99 -0.47 19.38 0.40
CA PRO A 99 -0.94 18.38 -0.56
C PRO A 99 0.19 17.50 -1.10
N GLY A 100 -0.06 16.20 -1.22
CA GLY A 100 0.85 15.24 -1.85
C GLY A 100 1.08 13.97 -1.04
N CYS A 101 1.23 12.85 -1.75
CA CYS A 101 1.50 11.53 -1.16
C CYS A 101 2.74 11.52 -0.26
N GLY A 102 3.83 12.18 -0.68
CA GLY A 102 5.07 12.28 0.10
C GLY A 102 4.84 12.95 1.46
N HIS A 103 4.06 14.02 1.51
CA HIS A 103 3.71 14.71 2.76
C HIS A 103 2.85 13.82 3.66
N ALA A 104 1.83 13.15 3.11
CA ALA A 104 0.98 12.24 3.88
C ALA A 104 1.78 11.05 4.47
N ARG A 105 2.71 10.47 3.69
CA ARG A 105 3.57 9.39 4.17
C ARG A 105 4.56 9.87 5.23
N LEU A 106 5.16 11.06 5.04
CA LEU A 106 6.06 11.66 6.02
C LEU A 106 5.33 11.95 7.33
N CYS A 107 4.11 12.46 7.24
CA CYS A 107 3.23 12.70 8.37
C CYS A 107 2.98 11.40 9.17
N GLY A 108 2.64 10.30 8.50
CA GLY A 108 2.49 8.97 9.11
C GLY A 108 3.79 8.44 9.71
N LEU A 109 4.92 8.57 9.01
CA LEU A 109 6.23 8.14 9.48
C LEU A 109 6.67 8.89 10.75
N ASN A 110 6.43 10.18 10.81
CA ASN A 110 6.78 11.00 11.99
C ASN A 110 5.97 10.59 13.23
N ARG A 111 4.76 10.10 13.03
CA ARG A 111 3.90 9.61 14.11
C ARG A 111 4.18 8.18 14.54
N ALA A 112 4.69 7.35 13.63
CA ALA A 112 5.05 5.96 13.94
C ALA A 112 6.09 5.92 15.07
N ARG A 113 5.90 5.07 16.06
CA ARG A 113 6.80 4.96 17.22
C ARG A 113 7.61 3.68 17.19
N GLU A 114 7.26 2.76 16.32
CA GLU A 114 7.65 1.38 16.39
C GLU A 114 8.72 0.99 15.35
N LYS A 115 9.27 -0.21 15.48
CA LYS A 115 10.39 -0.70 14.68
C LYS A 115 10.06 -0.75 13.18
N TYR A 116 8.85 -1.16 12.81
CA TYR A 116 8.46 -1.33 11.43
C TYR A 116 7.30 -0.42 11.03
N HIS A 117 7.43 0.18 9.85
CA HIS A 117 6.39 0.99 9.24
C HIS A 117 5.87 0.30 7.98
N ILE A 118 4.56 0.19 7.84
CA ILE A 118 3.88 -0.43 6.71
C ILE A 118 2.96 0.60 6.05
N ASN A 119 3.29 0.96 4.83
CA ASN A 119 2.47 1.87 4.02
C ASN A 119 1.19 1.18 3.55
N ILE A 120 0.08 1.89 3.64
CA ILE A 120 -1.24 1.48 3.18
C ILE A 120 -1.85 2.60 2.35
N ASP A 121 -2.39 2.26 1.18
CA ASP A 121 -3.23 3.17 0.38
C ASP A 121 -4.71 2.87 0.66
N ALA A 122 -5.50 3.91 0.89
CA ALA A 122 -6.91 3.80 1.31
C ALA A 122 -7.85 3.16 0.26
N ASP A 123 -7.41 3.05 -1.00
CA ASP A 123 -8.14 2.42 -2.11
C ASP A 123 -7.84 0.92 -2.28
N THR A 124 -7.09 0.33 -1.37
CA THR A 124 -6.53 -1.02 -1.50
C THR A 124 -7.05 -1.95 -0.39
N ILE A 125 -7.36 -3.19 -0.76
CA ILE A 125 -7.81 -4.26 0.14
C ILE A 125 -6.63 -5.21 0.41
N TYR A 126 -6.39 -5.54 1.68
CA TYR A 126 -5.22 -6.31 2.11
C TYR A 126 -5.61 -7.72 2.58
N PRO A 127 -4.88 -8.78 2.18
CA PRO A 127 -5.21 -10.14 2.61
C PRO A 127 -4.99 -10.33 4.11
N PRO A 128 -5.69 -11.31 4.73
CA PRO A 128 -5.71 -11.45 6.19
C PRO A 128 -4.36 -11.66 6.89
N ARG A 129 -3.31 -12.02 6.15
CA ARG A 129 -1.95 -12.20 6.69
C ARG A 129 -0.93 -11.24 6.09
N TYR A 130 -1.41 -10.11 5.55
CA TYR A 130 -0.55 -9.13 4.89
C TYR A 130 0.49 -8.58 5.85
N VAL A 131 0.07 -8.02 6.98
CA VAL A 131 0.95 -7.41 7.99
C VAL A 131 1.96 -8.43 8.50
N GLU A 132 1.51 -9.62 8.92
CA GLU A 132 2.41 -10.68 9.40
C GLU A 132 3.46 -11.06 8.36
N THR A 133 3.07 -11.22 7.10
CA THR A 133 3.99 -11.61 6.02
C THR A 133 5.02 -10.53 5.71
N MET A 134 4.64 -9.25 5.81
CA MET A 134 5.56 -8.13 5.60
C MET A 134 6.55 -8.01 6.77
N VAL A 135 6.09 -8.16 8.02
CA VAL A 135 6.96 -8.18 9.20
C VAL A 135 7.90 -9.38 9.18
N ASP A 136 7.41 -10.58 8.81
CA ASP A 136 8.25 -11.77 8.64
C ASP A 136 9.39 -11.56 7.63
N ALA A 137 9.15 -10.77 6.61
CA ALA A 137 10.19 -10.43 5.63
C ALA A 137 11.22 -9.47 6.22
N LEU A 138 10.79 -8.49 7.02
CA LEU A 138 11.66 -7.51 7.70
C LEU A 138 12.48 -8.12 8.82
N GLU A 139 11.96 -9.13 9.54
CA GLU A 139 12.70 -9.85 10.60
C GLU A 139 13.86 -10.72 10.06
N ARG A 140 13.95 -10.92 8.75
CA ARG A 140 15.07 -11.66 8.16
C ARG A 140 16.36 -10.85 8.26
N ARG A 141 17.45 -11.51 8.65
CA ARG A 141 18.75 -10.86 8.84
C ARG A 141 19.17 -9.99 7.66
N GLY A 142 19.45 -8.72 7.91
CA GLY A 142 19.93 -7.75 6.95
C GLY A 142 18.88 -7.24 5.97
N VAL A 143 17.58 -7.46 6.22
CA VAL A 143 16.48 -6.85 5.48
C VAL A 143 16.06 -5.57 6.19
N VAL A 144 16.03 -4.47 5.47
CA VAL A 144 15.65 -3.13 5.97
C VAL A 144 14.36 -2.61 5.35
N ALA A 145 13.94 -3.22 4.24
CA ALA A 145 12.67 -2.90 3.59
C ALA A 145 12.12 -4.14 2.87
N ALA A 146 10.80 -4.17 2.66
CA ALA A 146 10.10 -5.22 1.95
C ALA A 146 9.02 -4.62 1.05
N SER A 147 8.87 -5.14 -0.15
CA SER A 147 7.76 -4.80 -1.04
C SER A 147 7.11 -6.08 -1.55
N SER A 148 5.79 -6.04 -1.75
CA SER A 148 5.05 -7.20 -2.24
C SER A 148 4.38 -6.92 -3.59
N LEU A 149 3.56 -7.86 -4.05
CA LEU A 149 2.79 -7.77 -5.27
C LEU A 149 1.35 -7.34 -4.98
N TRP A 150 0.68 -6.84 -6.00
CA TRP A 150 -0.73 -6.49 -5.95
C TRP A 150 -1.47 -7.02 -7.19
N SER A 151 -2.78 -7.08 -7.11
CA SER A 151 -3.70 -7.41 -8.19
C SER A 151 -4.75 -6.33 -8.35
N TYR A 152 -5.42 -6.33 -9.49
CA TYR A 152 -6.53 -5.43 -9.74
C TYR A 152 -7.89 -6.12 -9.58
N ILE A 153 -8.88 -5.36 -9.12
CA ILE A 153 -10.29 -5.80 -9.11
C ILE A 153 -10.80 -5.74 -10.56
N PRO A 154 -11.26 -6.86 -11.16
CA PRO A 154 -11.87 -6.80 -12.49
C PRO A 154 -13.11 -5.91 -12.50
N ASP A 155 -13.26 -5.13 -13.56
CA ASP A 155 -14.43 -4.28 -13.81
C ASP A 155 -15.00 -4.52 -15.23
N ALA A 156 -16.01 -3.76 -15.62
CA ALA A 156 -16.66 -3.90 -16.93
C ALA A 156 -15.72 -3.62 -18.11
N ALA A 157 -14.72 -2.75 -17.92
CA ALA A 157 -13.75 -2.38 -18.95
C ALA A 157 -12.52 -3.32 -18.96
N HIS A 158 -12.27 -4.05 -17.85
CA HIS A 158 -11.06 -4.83 -17.65
C HIS A 158 -11.40 -6.25 -17.19
N PHE A 159 -11.57 -7.15 -18.15
CA PHE A 159 -11.92 -8.54 -17.88
C PHE A 159 -10.79 -9.34 -17.24
N ALA A 160 -11.16 -10.30 -16.41
CA ALA A 160 -10.25 -11.04 -15.53
C ALA A 160 -9.06 -11.72 -16.25
N ALA A 161 -9.27 -12.26 -17.47
CA ALA A 161 -8.20 -12.94 -18.22
C ALA A 161 -7.13 -11.94 -18.71
N GLY A 162 -7.55 -10.77 -19.24
CA GLY A 162 -6.60 -9.72 -19.66
C GLY A 162 -5.76 -9.22 -18.52
N LEU A 163 -6.37 -9.03 -17.34
CA LEU A 163 -5.69 -8.65 -16.11
C LEU A 163 -4.69 -9.71 -15.65
N TRP A 164 -5.07 -10.98 -15.72
CA TRP A 164 -4.18 -12.07 -15.34
C TRP A 164 -2.88 -12.08 -16.18
N PHE A 165 -3.00 -11.93 -17.50
CA PHE A 165 -1.83 -11.85 -18.39
C PHE A 165 -0.97 -10.60 -18.10
N TYR A 166 -1.62 -9.44 -17.91
CA TYR A 166 -0.93 -8.20 -17.55
C TYR A 166 -0.18 -8.35 -16.23
N GLU A 167 -0.84 -8.88 -15.20
CA GLU A 167 -0.25 -9.09 -13.88
C GLU A 167 0.91 -10.08 -13.95
N LEU A 168 0.79 -11.18 -14.71
CA LEU A 168 1.85 -12.16 -14.89
C LEU A 168 3.10 -11.52 -15.51
N ALA A 169 2.93 -10.75 -16.59
CA ALA A 169 4.03 -10.04 -17.25
C ALA A 169 4.68 -9.00 -16.32
N ARG A 170 3.87 -8.19 -15.64
CA ARG A 170 4.32 -7.20 -14.66
C ARG A 170 5.07 -7.86 -13.50
N ASP A 171 4.51 -8.90 -12.91
CA ASP A 171 5.08 -9.58 -11.75
C ASP A 171 6.42 -10.24 -12.09
N THR A 172 6.51 -10.83 -13.30
CA THR A 172 7.77 -11.38 -13.81
C THR A 172 8.81 -10.29 -14.01
N HIS A 173 8.42 -9.15 -14.60
CA HIS A 173 9.32 -8.01 -14.77
C HIS A 173 9.82 -7.47 -13.42
N LEU A 174 8.91 -7.22 -12.45
CA LEU A 174 9.27 -6.73 -11.12
C LEU A 174 10.17 -7.73 -10.37
N TRP A 175 9.92 -9.02 -10.53
CA TRP A 175 10.74 -10.06 -9.94
C TRP A 175 12.17 -10.06 -10.51
N LEU A 176 12.32 -10.04 -11.83
CA LEU A 176 13.64 -9.94 -12.48
C LEU A 176 14.36 -8.65 -12.07
N GLN A 177 13.66 -7.53 -12.05
CA GLN A 177 14.20 -6.24 -11.64
C GLN A 177 14.66 -6.25 -10.18
N SER A 178 13.98 -7.01 -9.30
CA SER A 178 14.29 -7.05 -7.87
C SER A 178 15.67 -7.67 -7.55
N PHE A 179 16.29 -8.40 -8.47
CA PHE A 179 17.65 -8.95 -8.29
C PHE A 179 18.74 -7.90 -8.43
N GLN A 180 18.58 -6.95 -9.34
CA GLN A 180 19.61 -5.94 -9.63
C GLN A 180 19.23 -4.57 -9.06
N ARG A 181 17.96 -4.18 -9.20
CA ARG A 181 17.44 -2.87 -8.83
C ARG A 181 16.14 -2.99 -8.02
N PRO A 182 16.20 -3.56 -6.79
CA PRO A 182 15.01 -3.82 -5.98
C PRO A 182 14.23 -2.54 -5.66
N GLU A 183 14.88 -1.37 -5.58
CA GLU A 183 14.25 -0.07 -5.36
C GLU A 183 13.24 0.32 -6.45
N LEU A 184 13.43 -0.16 -7.68
CA LEU A 184 12.51 0.08 -8.78
C LEU A 184 11.27 -0.82 -8.75
N SER A 185 11.30 -1.89 -7.96
CA SER A 185 10.18 -2.82 -7.77
C SER A 185 9.24 -2.42 -6.62
N VAL A 186 9.59 -1.36 -5.89
CA VAL A 186 8.79 -0.85 -4.76
C VAL A 186 7.58 -0.06 -5.25
N ARG A 187 6.45 -0.22 -4.55
CA ARG A 187 5.23 0.58 -4.72
C ARG A 187 4.64 0.86 -3.35
N GLY A 188 4.19 2.09 -3.14
CA GLY A 188 3.71 2.59 -1.86
C GLY A 188 2.63 1.74 -1.21
N LEU A 189 1.65 1.30 -1.99
CA LEU A 189 0.54 0.48 -1.49
C LEU A 189 0.98 -0.88 -0.90
N VAL A 190 2.20 -1.34 -1.16
CA VAL A 190 2.71 -2.65 -0.71
C VAL A 190 4.16 -2.56 -0.20
N PHE A 191 4.48 -1.50 0.50
CA PHE A 191 5.83 -1.20 0.98
C PHE A 191 5.90 -1.15 2.51
N ALA A 192 6.91 -1.80 3.08
CA ALA A 192 7.20 -1.79 4.51
C ALA A 192 8.71 -1.65 4.74
N TYR A 193 9.10 -1.03 5.85
CA TYR A 193 10.49 -0.72 6.11
C TYR A 193 10.78 -0.49 7.61
N ASP A 194 12.06 -0.47 7.95
CA ASP A 194 12.54 -0.04 9.26
C ASP A 194 12.28 1.44 9.46
N THR A 195 11.59 1.79 10.52
CA THR A 195 11.10 3.16 10.80
C THR A 195 12.25 4.14 11.03
N GLU A 196 13.24 3.74 11.81
CA GLU A 196 14.36 4.64 12.15
C GLU A 196 15.27 4.89 10.95
N LEU A 197 15.53 3.86 10.15
CA LEU A 197 16.29 4.02 8.92
C LEU A 197 15.54 4.88 7.91
N ALA A 198 14.20 4.73 7.82
CA ALA A 198 13.39 5.57 6.95
C ALA A 198 13.41 7.04 7.39
N ARG A 199 13.37 7.33 8.68
CA ARG A 199 13.53 8.69 9.22
C ARG A 199 14.90 9.28 8.90
N LYS A 200 15.94 8.47 9.01
CA LYS A 200 17.31 8.89 8.69
C LYS A 200 17.50 9.21 7.21
N VAL A 201 16.87 8.45 6.32
CA VAL A 201 16.88 8.67 4.87
C VAL A 201 15.99 9.84 4.48
N GLY A 202 14.81 9.93 5.08
CA GLY A 202 13.77 10.92 4.76
C GLY A 202 12.92 10.53 3.56
N ILE A 203 11.64 10.92 3.62
CA ILE A 203 10.72 10.78 2.48
C ILE A 203 10.77 12.06 1.66
N ARG A 204 10.97 11.95 0.35
CA ARG A 204 10.94 13.09 -0.55
C ARG A 204 9.52 13.63 -0.72
N THR A 205 9.34 14.89 -0.40
CA THR A 205 8.05 15.60 -0.52
C THR A 205 8.03 16.59 -1.70
N ASP A 206 9.19 16.82 -2.30
CA ASP A 206 9.41 17.74 -3.44
C ASP A 206 9.11 17.08 -4.81
N ILE A 207 8.70 15.82 -4.83
CA ILE A 207 8.35 15.06 -6.05
C ILE A 207 6.90 14.59 -6.01
N ILE A 208 6.23 14.62 -7.16
CA ILE A 208 4.81 14.23 -7.27
C ILE A 208 4.63 12.70 -7.23
N ARG A 209 5.61 11.95 -7.72
CA ARG A 209 5.59 10.47 -7.79
C ARG A 209 7.00 9.89 -7.65
N GLY A 210 7.11 8.73 -7.00
CA GLY A 210 8.37 8.00 -6.86
C GLY A 210 9.06 8.19 -5.52
N GLU A 211 8.37 8.79 -4.55
CA GLU A 211 8.82 8.97 -3.17
C GLU A 211 9.20 7.63 -2.52
N ASP A 212 8.38 6.58 -2.72
CA ASP A 212 8.64 5.24 -2.20
C ASP A 212 9.91 4.60 -2.81
N GLY A 213 10.08 4.74 -4.14
CA GLY A 213 11.28 4.28 -4.83
C GLY A 213 12.52 5.03 -4.40
N SER A 214 12.40 6.35 -4.15
CA SER A 214 13.48 7.19 -3.62
C SER A 214 13.87 6.77 -2.21
N LEU A 215 12.89 6.54 -1.32
CA LEU A 215 13.13 6.03 0.02
C LEU A 215 13.81 4.66 -0.05
N ALA A 216 13.29 3.74 -0.87
CA ALA A 216 13.89 2.43 -1.06
C ALA A 216 15.34 2.50 -1.55
N LEU A 217 15.66 3.41 -2.48
CA LEU A 217 17.03 3.65 -2.93
C LEU A 217 17.93 4.13 -1.79
N GLY A 218 17.44 5.06 -0.97
CA GLY A 218 18.16 5.56 0.20
C GLY A 218 18.37 4.52 1.31
N LEU A 219 17.50 3.50 1.39
CA LEU A 219 17.61 2.40 2.36
C LEU A 219 18.63 1.33 1.94
N LYS A 220 18.96 1.19 0.65
CA LYS A 220 19.91 0.16 0.14
C LYS A 220 21.25 0.11 0.84
N PRO A 221 21.90 1.23 1.20
CA PRO A 221 23.18 1.20 1.91
C PRO A 221 23.11 0.54 3.29
N TYR A 222 21.93 0.48 3.89
CA TYR A 222 21.71 -0.07 5.23
C TYR A 222 21.35 -1.56 5.23
N GLY A 223 20.94 -2.12 4.08
CA GLY A 223 20.58 -3.52 4.00
C GLY A 223 19.83 -3.89 2.72
N ARG A 224 19.25 -5.09 2.73
CA ARG A 224 18.54 -5.64 1.57
C ARG A 224 17.08 -5.19 1.54
N ILE A 225 16.55 -5.00 0.32
CA ILE A 225 15.12 -4.83 0.07
C ILE A 225 14.57 -6.20 -0.36
N ALA A 226 13.67 -6.76 0.45
CA ALA A 226 13.05 -8.04 0.17
C ALA A 226 11.89 -7.88 -0.82
N PHE A 227 11.83 -8.74 -1.84
CA PHE A 227 10.69 -8.81 -2.76
C PHE A 227 9.80 -10.01 -2.39
N VAL A 228 8.61 -9.73 -1.83
CA VAL A 228 7.70 -10.73 -1.27
C VAL A 228 6.69 -11.18 -2.33
N ARG A 229 6.83 -12.42 -2.82
CA ARG A 229 5.94 -13.01 -3.85
C ARG A 229 4.77 -13.81 -3.27
N SER A 230 4.66 -13.87 -1.96
CA SER A 230 3.62 -14.65 -1.29
C SER A 230 2.22 -14.13 -1.61
N ARG A 231 1.28 -15.02 -1.92
CA ARG A 231 -0.13 -14.67 -2.05
C ARG A 231 -0.73 -14.10 -0.76
N ARG A 232 -0.11 -14.39 0.41
CA ARG A 232 -0.51 -13.86 1.71
C ARG A 232 -0.22 -12.36 1.86
N ALA A 233 0.64 -11.81 0.99
CA ALA A 233 0.96 -10.38 0.96
C ALA A 233 0.53 -9.71 -0.37
N ARG A 234 -0.22 -10.41 -1.25
CA ARG A 234 -0.71 -9.81 -2.48
C ARG A 234 -1.98 -9.01 -2.21
N ALA A 235 -1.85 -7.69 -2.17
CA ALA A 235 -2.96 -6.76 -2.02
C ALA A 235 -3.84 -6.70 -3.29
N VAL A 236 -5.04 -6.13 -3.19
CA VAL A 236 -5.96 -5.96 -4.32
C VAL A 236 -6.46 -4.52 -4.33
N THR A 237 -6.34 -3.83 -5.47
CA THR A 237 -6.72 -2.42 -5.64
C THR A 237 -7.57 -2.20 -6.88
N GLY A 238 -8.21 -1.05 -6.96
CA GLY A 238 -8.93 -0.61 -8.15
C GLY A 238 -8.02 0.04 -9.20
N TYR A 239 -8.63 0.51 -10.30
CA TYR A 239 -7.91 1.10 -11.45
C TYR A 239 -7.60 2.59 -11.34
N GLY A 240 -7.92 3.26 -10.24
CA GLY A 240 -7.88 4.70 -10.09
C GLY A 240 -6.60 5.39 -10.60
N THR A 241 -5.45 4.71 -10.54
CA THR A 241 -4.17 5.24 -11.02
C THR A 241 -3.89 4.87 -12.49
N VAL A 242 -4.42 3.75 -12.98
CA VAL A 242 -4.20 3.26 -14.36
C VAL A 242 -5.13 3.97 -15.34
N SER A 243 -6.35 4.30 -14.93
CA SER A 243 -7.32 5.04 -15.77
C SER A 243 -6.85 6.45 -16.16
N LYS A 244 -5.93 7.05 -15.41
CA LYS A 244 -5.29 8.33 -15.77
C LYS A 244 -4.28 8.20 -16.91
N ASP A 245 -3.77 7.01 -17.18
CA ASP A 245 -2.77 6.74 -18.24
C ASP A 245 -3.42 6.25 -19.56
N GLY A 246 -4.78 6.21 -19.66
CA GLY A 246 -5.53 5.71 -20.81
C GLY A 246 -5.91 4.24 -20.71
N THR A 247 -5.84 3.50 -21.82
CA THR A 247 -6.15 2.05 -21.84
C THR A 247 -5.03 1.21 -21.23
N LEU A 248 -5.33 -0.05 -20.85
CA LEU A 248 -4.31 -1.02 -20.39
C LEU A 248 -3.17 -1.18 -21.39
N LEU A 249 -3.49 -1.11 -22.70
CA LEU A 249 -2.50 -1.17 -23.78
C LEU A 249 -1.59 0.05 -23.80
N ASP A 250 -2.12 1.23 -23.53
CA ASP A 250 -1.33 2.47 -23.48
C ASP A 250 -0.43 2.49 -22.26
N SER A 251 -0.95 2.08 -21.09
CA SER A 251 -0.14 1.89 -19.88
C SER A 251 0.96 0.84 -20.08
N PHE A 252 0.65 -0.25 -20.80
CA PHE A 252 1.64 -1.28 -21.13
C PHE A 252 2.70 -0.76 -22.10
N ARG A 253 2.29 -0.07 -23.19
CA ARG A 253 3.21 0.55 -24.16
C ARG A 253 4.16 1.55 -23.50
N VAL A 254 3.63 2.47 -22.70
CA VAL A 254 4.44 3.47 -22.00
C VAL A 254 5.45 2.81 -21.05
N ARG A 255 5.03 1.77 -20.34
CA ARG A 255 5.91 1.05 -19.41
C ARG A 255 6.88 0.12 -20.13
N ALA A 256 6.47 -0.55 -21.20
CA ALA A 256 7.34 -1.37 -22.05
C ALA A 256 8.42 -0.53 -22.75
N VAL A 257 8.05 0.64 -23.29
CA VAL A 257 9.00 1.57 -23.91
C VAL A 257 10.00 2.11 -22.87
N LYS A 258 9.54 2.44 -21.66
CA LYS A 258 10.43 2.85 -20.57
C LYS A 258 11.36 1.72 -20.11
N ALA A 259 10.86 0.47 -20.07
CA ALA A 259 11.67 -0.70 -19.74
C ALA A 259 12.71 -1.00 -20.81
N LEU A 260 12.32 -0.93 -22.09
CA LEU A 260 13.23 -1.14 -23.23
C LEU A 260 14.32 -0.05 -23.29
N LYS A 261 13.97 1.22 -23.04
CA LYS A 261 14.94 2.32 -22.93
C LYS A 261 15.88 2.15 -21.73
N GLY A 262 15.39 1.60 -20.63
CA GLY A 262 16.21 1.24 -19.46
C GLY A 262 17.15 0.05 -19.71
N LEU A 263 16.73 -0.93 -20.50
CA LEU A 263 17.56 -2.08 -20.91
C LEU A 263 18.67 -1.67 -21.90
N GLY A 264 18.40 -0.74 -22.83
CA GLY A 264 19.40 -0.22 -23.77
C GLY A 264 20.60 0.44 -23.08
N GLY A 265 20.39 1.09 -21.93
CA GLY A 265 21.46 1.66 -21.11
C GLY A 265 22.29 0.63 -20.31
N MET A 266 21.85 -0.62 -20.24
CA MET A 266 22.50 -1.70 -19.48
C MET A 266 23.47 -2.54 -20.33
N PHE A 267 23.32 -2.50 -21.67
CA PHE A 267 24.17 -3.30 -22.60
C PHE A 267 25.27 -2.49 -23.32
N PHE A 268 25.30 -1.18 -23.11
CA PHE A 268 26.31 -0.28 -23.70
C PHE A 268 26.98 0.59 -22.63
N LYS A 269 27.61 -0.04 -21.65
CA LYS A 269 28.68 0.56 -20.83
C LYS A 269 29.73 -0.50 -20.56
#